data_0194ac835e91563bbe071f2a9d2f7834
#
_entry.id   0194ac835e91563bbe071f2a9d2f7834
#
_cell.length_a   1.000
_cell.length_b   1.000
_cell.length_c   1.000
_cell.angle_alpha   90.00
_cell.angle_beta   90.00
_cell.angle_gamma   90.00
#
_symmetry.space_group_name_H-M   'P 1'
#
loop_
_entity.id
_entity.type
_entity.pdbx_description
1 polymer ?
#
loop_
_entity_poly.entity_id
_entity_poly.type
_entity_poly.pdbx_seq_one_letter_code
_entity_poly.pdbx_strand_id
1 'polypeptide(L)'
;MAPRKRVLVPPNPEDLGKVGRPKKRPGEPKTEYKLSARERARRSVQMKLRNAKKQQQREEVKVVRKRKKVRELTAAAKNIEDAIKGEKTRVVDQGDLDILPPAVSELIDDTPVIFKPNPGPQEEFLSASEQDVLYGGAAGGGKSFALLADPLRYCHNSNHRGLLLRRTLDELTELIDKSKQLYPKAFPGATFRESKSTWVFPSGATMWFTYLDRDKDVTRFQGQAFNWIGVDEITQYPSSYVWDYLRSRLRSTDPELQKNLNMRCTANPGGVGGWWVKKMYIDPHEENKPFPACDPETGRKFVWPDNHPKAGQPLFYRKFVPARLTDNPYLMADGQYEAMLRSLPEVERRRLLEGDWDVAEGAAFPEFSRIRHVVEPFDLPTNWPRIRAADYGYSSPSCVLWGAIDWDNNIWVYRELYVKHLTAEQLADKILEAEELDPLPHYTVLDSSCWNRTGFGPSIAETMMRAGVRWTPSDRNRLQGKMEVHRRLADDPYSNEPRLRIFSTCKHITAQLSGIPLSKTNSEDVDTKAEDHAYDALRYMVMTRTSGYQSIHKTLQGIKDQAFQPFDNTFGY
;
A
#
# COMPACT_ATOMS: atom_id res chain seq x y z
N MET A 1 3.22 36.21 -70.77
CA MET A 1 3.47 34.77 -70.65
C MET A 1 4.32 34.57 -69.41
N ALA A 2 3.69 34.12 -68.30
CA ALA A 2 4.38 33.87 -67.05
C ALA A 2 4.64 32.35 -66.88
N PRO A 3 5.81 31.92 -66.35
CA PRO A 3 6.14 30.50 -66.28
C PRO A 3 5.47 29.85 -65.03
N ARG A 4 4.96 28.63 -65.26
CA ARG A 4 4.30 27.76 -64.27
C ARG A 4 5.28 27.33 -63.20
N LYS A 5 4.88 27.52 -61.90
CA LYS A 5 5.55 26.95 -60.75
C LYS A 5 5.33 25.42 -60.71
N ARG A 6 6.41 24.64 -60.66
CA ARG A 6 6.39 23.20 -60.34
C ARG A 6 6.19 23.02 -58.86
N VAL A 7 5.17 22.27 -58.48
CA VAL A 7 4.94 21.78 -57.14
C VAL A 7 5.86 20.58 -56.94
N LEU A 8 6.79 20.68 -55.99
CA LEU A 8 7.64 19.56 -55.55
C LEU A 8 6.83 18.73 -54.53
N VAL A 9 6.53 17.49 -54.91
CA VAL A 9 5.98 16.46 -54.04
C VAL A 9 7.14 15.93 -53.18
N PRO A 10 7.00 15.82 -51.84
CA PRO A 10 8.05 15.24 -51.02
C PRO A 10 8.16 13.73 -51.27
N PRO A 11 9.36 13.16 -51.24
CA PRO A 11 9.56 11.72 -51.48
C PRO A 11 9.01 10.87 -50.32
N ASN A 12 8.53 9.68 -50.70
CA ASN A 12 7.99 8.66 -49.83
C ASN A 12 9.03 8.22 -48.76
N PRO A 13 8.66 8.05 -47.47
CA PRO A 13 9.59 7.66 -46.40
C PRO A 13 10.27 6.30 -46.57
N GLU A 14 9.85 5.49 -47.53
CA GLU A 14 10.44 4.16 -47.80
C GLU A 14 11.66 4.17 -48.70
N ASP A 15 11.97 5.29 -49.40
CA ASP A 15 13.07 5.37 -50.36
C ASP A 15 14.40 5.91 -49.79
N LEU A 16 14.53 6.09 -48.49
CA LEU A 16 15.79 6.42 -47.83
C LEU A 16 16.64 5.15 -47.63
N GLY A 17 17.00 4.55 -48.75
CA GLY A 17 17.97 3.47 -48.84
C GLY A 17 19.37 3.93 -48.47
N LYS A 18 19.94 3.23 -47.51
CA LYS A 18 21.37 2.94 -47.32
C LYS A 18 22.39 3.86 -47.95
N VAL A 19 22.67 5.00 -47.34
CA VAL A 19 23.93 5.71 -47.57
C VAL A 19 25.04 4.96 -46.86
N GLY A 20 25.92 4.33 -47.61
CA GLY A 20 27.07 3.58 -47.11
C GLY A 20 28.04 4.48 -46.33
N ARG A 21 28.47 4.02 -45.17
CA ARG A 21 29.52 4.66 -44.36
C ARG A 21 30.80 4.79 -45.23
N PRO A 22 31.47 5.96 -45.25
CA PRO A 22 32.76 6.10 -45.94
C PRO A 22 33.80 5.19 -45.26
N LYS A 23 34.55 4.42 -46.06
CA LYS A 23 35.65 3.57 -45.60
C LYS A 23 36.77 4.45 -45.02
N LYS A 24 37.17 4.21 -43.76
CA LYS A 24 38.30 4.87 -43.11
C LYS A 24 39.60 4.50 -43.80
N ARG A 25 40.47 5.52 -44.02
CA ARG A 25 41.85 5.32 -44.45
C ARG A 25 42.68 4.75 -43.28
N PRO A 26 43.64 3.85 -43.52
CA PRO A 26 44.52 3.30 -42.51
C PRO A 26 45.54 4.38 -42.09
N GLY A 27 45.64 4.67 -40.77
CA GLY A 27 46.74 5.47 -40.24
C GLY A 27 46.41 6.64 -39.32
N GLU A 28 45.13 6.97 -39.03
CA GLU A 28 44.83 8.05 -38.08
C GLU A 28 44.68 7.58 -36.65
N PRO A 29 45.29 8.25 -35.62
CA PRO A 29 45.17 7.86 -34.22
C PRO A 29 43.72 8.11 -33.73
N LYS A 30 43.18 7.13 -33.01
CA LYS A 30 41.88 7.26 -32.35
C LYS A 30 41.96 8.28 -31.22
N THR A 31 41.51 9.50 -31.46
CA THR A 31 41.20 10.44 -30.36
C THR A 31 39.94 9.97 -29.66
N GLU A 32 40.07 9.30 -28.54
CA GLU A 32 38.97 9.05 -27.63
C GLU A 32 38.52 10.38 -27.00
N TYR A 33 37.47 10.98 -27.54
CA TYR A 33 36.76 12.06 -26.88
C TYR A 33 36.09 11.49 -25.61
N LYS A 34 36.75 11.63 -24.45
CA LYS A 34 36.10 11.37 -23.15
C LYS A 34 35.07 12.49 -22.94
N LEU A 35 33.81 12.15 -23.14
CA LEU A 35 32.69 13.01 -22.78
C LEU A 35 32.81 13.43 -21.32
N SER A 36 32.59 14.70 -21.02
CA SER A 36 32.55 15.20 -19.64
C SER A 36 31.47 14.48 -18.84
N ALA A 37 31.62 14.40 -17.52
CA ALA A 37 30.62 13.79 -16.64
C ALA A 37 29.23 14.38 -16.89
N ARG A 38 29.15 15.69 -17.14
CA ARG A 38 27.91 16.44 -17.41
C ARG A 38 27.26 16.04 -18.74
N GLU A 39 28.04 15.74 -19.78
CA GLU A 39 27.51 15.27 -21.07
C GLU A 39 27.06 13.81 -21.03
N ARG A 40 27.73 12.96 -20.24
CA ARG A 40 27.28 11.58 -19.99
C ARG A 40 25.95 11.55 -19.24
N ALA A 41 25.78 12.40 -18.22
CA ALA A 41 24.54 12.55 -17.49
C ALA A 41 23.39 13.02 -18.41
N ARG A 42 23.61 14.08 -19.21
CA ARG A 42 22.60 14.57 -20.17
C ARG A 42 22.17 13.49 -21.17
N ARG A 43 23.08 12.69 -21.71
CA ARG A 43 22.75 11.58 -22.62
C ARG A 43 21.97 10.48 -21.93
N SER A 44 22.31 10.17 -20.67
CA SER A 44 21.60 9.18 -19.86
C SER A 44 20.14 9.61 -19.59
N VAL A 45 19.92 10.86 -19.21
CA VAL A 45 18.58 11.43 -18.99
C VAL A 45 17.77 11.44 -20.31
N GLN A 46 18.36 11.87 -21.41
CA GLN A 46 17.68 11.83 -22.71
C GLN A 46 17.30 10.41 -23.15
N MET A 47 18.15 9.43 -22.83
CA MET A 47 17.88 8.03 -23.15
C MET A 47 16.74 7.46 -22.28
N LYS A 48 16.73 7.81 -20.96
CA LYS A 48 15.63 7.46 -20.05
C LYS A 48 14.30 8.07 -20.51
N LEU A 49 14.27 9.36 -20.87
CA LEU A 49 13.09 10.06 -21.42
C LEU A 49 12.57 9.42 -22.71
N ARG A 50 13.49 9.03 -23.61
CA ARG A 50 13.12 8.35 -24.86
C ARG A 50 12.52 6.97 -24.60
N ASN A 51 13.04 6.25 -23.62
CA ASN A 51 12.52 4.94 -23.22
C ASN A 51 11.15 5.07 -22.53
N ALA A 52 10.97 6.05 -21.66
CA ALA A 52 9.69 6.34 -21.02
C ALA A 52 8.59 6.68 -22.05
N LYS A 53 8.89 7.56 -23.03
CA LYS A 53 7.96 7.86 -24.13
C LYS A 53 7.59 6.63 -24.96
N LYS A 54 8.56 5.74 -25.24
CA LYS A 54 8.27 4.48 -25.95
C LYS A 54 7.41 3.53 -25.12
N GLN A 55 7.60 3.52 -23.81
CA GLN A 55 6.79 2.70 -22.90
C GLN A 55 5.35 3.22 -22.82
N GLN A 56 5.19 4.53 -22.70
CA GLN A 56 3.88 5.19 -22.73
C GLN A 56 3.12 4.91 -24.03
N GLN A 57 3.76 5.04 -25.18
CA GLN A 57 3.15 4.67 -26.48
C GLN A 57 2.75 3.20 -26.56
N ARG A 58 3.53 2.28 -25.98
CA ARG A 58 3.18 0.86 -25.94
C ARG A 58 1.93 0.59 -25.07
N GLU A 59 1.82 1.29 -23.94
CA GLU A 59 0.63 1.19 -23.07
C GLU A 59 -0.62 1.78 -23.74
N GLU A 60 -0.51 2.92 -24.40
CA GLU A 60 -1.60 3.50 -25.20
C GLU A 60 -2.11 2.54 -26.29
N VAL A 61 -1.19 1.88 -27.00
CA VAL A 61 -1.54 0.86 -28.01
C VAL A 61 -2.26 -0.34 -27.38
N LYS A 62 -1.83 -0.79 -26.18
CA LYS A 62 -2.52 -1.87 -25.46
C LYS A 62 -3.95 -1.46 -25.05
N VAL A 63 -4.11 -0.23 -24.55
CA VAL A 63 -5.42 0.31 -24.16
C VAL A 63 -6.36 0.38 -25.37
N VAL A 64 -5.87 0.86 -26.51
CA VAL A 64 -6.66 0.92 -27.75
C VAL A 64 -7.08 -0.47 -28.23
N ARG A 65 -6.16 -1.46 -28.21
CA ARG A 65 -6.48 -2.87 -28.53
C ARG A 65 -7.51 -3.47 -27.59
N LYS A 66 -7.38 -3.18 -26.29
CA LYS A 66 -8.36 -3.66 -25.26
C LYS A 66 -9.75 -3.06 -25.49
N ARG A 67 -9.82 -1.74 -25.81
CA ARG A 67 -11.08 -1.06 -26.15
C ARG A 67 -11.73 -1.62 -27.42
N LYS A 68 -10.92 -1.94 -28.44
CA LYS A 68 -11.41 -2.56 -29.68
C LYS A 68 -12.02 -3.95 -29.37
N LYS A 69 -11.31 -4.80 -28.61
CA LYS A 69 -11.81 -6.12 -28.20
C LYS A 69 -13.09 -6.06 -27.37
N VAL A 70 -13.19 -5.08 -26.46
CA VAL A 70 -14.43 -4.84 -25.69
C VAL A 70 -15.60 -4.45 -26.61
N ARG A 71 -15.38 -3.57 -27.59
CA ARG A 71 -16.42 -3.20 -28.56
C ARG A 71 -16.89 -4.40 -29.40
N GLU A 72 -15.95 -5.26 -29.82
CA GLU A 72 -16.27 -6.48 -30.57
C GLU A 72 -17.09 -7.46 -29.74
N LEU A 73 -16.75 -7.64 -28.43
CA LEU A 73 -17.51 -8.47 -27.50
C LEU A 73 -18.90 -7.89 -27.19
N THR A 74 -19.02 -6.56 -27.06
CA THR A 74 -20.31 -5.89 -26.84
C THR A 74 -21.22 -6.01 -28.07
N ALA A 75 -20.66 -5.91 -29.28
CA ALA A 75 -21.40 -6.11 -30.50
C ALA A 75 -21.87 -7.57 -30.67
N ALA A 76 -21.01 -8.54 -30.32
CA ALA A 76 -21.37 -9.96 -30.30
C ALA A 76 -22.49 -10.26 -29.28
N ALA A 77 -22.38 -9.70 -28.07
CA ALA A 77 -23.42 -9.84 -27.02
C ALA A 77 -24.77 -9.25 -27.48
N LYS A 78 -24.75 -8.10 -28.15
CA LYS A 78 -25.97 -7.49 -28.70
C LYS A 78 -26.58 -8.34 -29.81
N ASN A 79 -25.77 -8.92 -30.69
CA ASN A 79 -26.23 -9.83 -31.74
C ASN A 79 -26.88 -11.09 -31.14
N ILE A 80 -26.34 -11.63 -30.04
CA ILE A 80 -26.94 -12.75 -29.30
C ILE A 80 -28.26 -12.34 -28.65
N GLU A 81 -28.33 -11.16 -28.06
CA GLU A 81 -29.55 -10.61 -27.45
C GLU A 81 -30.64 -10.36 -28.47
N ASP A 82 -30.27 -9.84 -29.65
CA ASP A 82 -31.21 -9.63 -30.77
C ASP A 82 -31.66 -10.96 -31.37
N ALA A 83 -30.81 -11.97 -31.44
CA ALA A 83 -31.16 -13.33 -31.86
C ALA A 83 -32.18 -13.97 -30.88
N ILE A 84 -31.94 -13.87 -29.57
CA ILE A 84 -32.83 -14.36 -28.52
C ILE A 84 -34.19 -13.63 -28.57
N LYS A 85 -34.22 -12.33 -28.87
CA LYS A 85 -35.45 -11.57 -29.05
C LYS A 85 -36.20 -11.95 -30.33
N GLY A 86 -35.45 -12.34 -31.38
CA GLY A 86 -36.04 -12.81 -32.65
C GLY A 86 -36.74 -14.18 -32.53
N GLU A 87 -36.22 -15.05 -31.65
CA GLU A 87 -36.83 -16.38 -31.42
C GLU A 87 -38.09 -16.36 -30.55
N LYS A 88 -38.34 -15.27 -29.77
CA LYS A 88 -39.56 -15.16 -28.92
C LYS A 88 -40.86 -14.91 -29.68
N THR A 89 -40.84 -14.82 -31.00
CA THR A 89 -42.06 -14.61 -31.83
C THR A 89 -42.47 -15.84 -32.62
N ARG A 90 -41.83 -17.01 -32.44
CA ARG A 90 -42.40 -18.27 -32.95
C ARG A 90 -43.16 -18.99 -31.83
N VAL A 91 -44.44 -19.09 -32.00
CA VAL A 91 -45.29 -20.02 -31.24
C VAL A 91 -44.78 -21.42 -31.58
N VAL A 92 -44.09 -22.06 -30.64
CA VAL A 92 -43.65 -23.45 -30.77
C VAL A 92 -44.90 -24.30 -30.55
N ASP A 93 -45.28 -25.06 -31.55
CA ASP A 93 -46.39 -26.04 -31.48
C ASP A 93 -45.93 -27.19 -30.55
N GLN A 94 -46.84 -27.74 -29.75
CA GLN A 94 -46.55 -28.74 -28.71
C GLN A 94 -45.93 -30.05 -29.22
N GLY A 95 -45.78 -30.19 -30.55
CA GLY A 95 -45.17 -31.34 -31.20
C GLY A 95 -43.63 -31.33 -31.35
N ASP A 96 -42.98 -30.14 -31.13
CA ASP A 96 -41.53 -29.98 -31.34
C ASP A 96 -40.71 -30.16 -30.07
N LEU A 97 -41.30 -30.53 -28.93
CA LEU A 97 -40.61 -30.74 -27.65
C LEU A 97 -39.96 -32.12 -27.50
N ASP A 98 -40.19 -33.02 -28.44
CA ASP A 98 -39.64 -34.39 -28.36
C ASP A 98 -38.24 -34.59 -29.03
N ILE A 99 -37.58 -33.51 -29.49
CA ILE A 99 -36.26 -33.61 -30.21
C ILE A 99 -35.13 -32.93 -29.44
N LEU A 100 -35.28 -32.59 -28.17
CA LEU A 100 -34.13 -32.19 -27.35
C LEU A 100 -33.46 -33.43 -26.74
N PRO A 101 -32.13 -33.60 -26.89
CA PRO A 101 -31.46 -34.76 -26.27
C PRO A 101 -31.67 -34.71 -24.76
N PRO A 102 -31.88 -35.85 -24.08
CA PRO A 102 -32.13 -35.90 -22.64
C PRO A 102 -31.02 -35.37 -21.73
N ALA A 103 -29.91 -34.94 -22.29
CA ALA A 103 -28.72 -34.48 -21.56
C ALA A 103 -28.76 -33.01 -21.11
N VAL A 104 -29.79 -32.21 -21.46
CA VAL A 104 -29.86 -30.78 -21.08
C VAL A 104 -30.87 -30.51 -19.97
N SER A 105 -31.85 -31.38 -19.77
CA SER A 105 -32.83 -31.25 -18.66
C SER A 105 -32.36 -31.84 -17.33
N GLU A 106 -31.27 -32.62 -17.33
CA GLU A 106 -30.66 -33.24 -16.11
C GLU A 106 -29.57 -32.40 -15.45
N LEU A 107 -29.27 -31.19 -15.94
CA LEU A 107 -28.21 -30.31 -15.41
C LEU A 107 -28.70 -29.10 -14.62
N ILE A 108 -29.95 -29.05 -14.24
CA ILE A 108 -30.39 -28.21 -13.12
C ILE A 108 -30.20 -29.07 -11.88
N ASP A 109 -28.99 -29.00 -11.33
CA ASP A 109 -28.63 -29.62 -10.07
C ASP A 109 -29.48 -28.94 -8.97
N ASP A 110 -30.54 -29.61 -8.53
CA ASP A 110 -31.43 -29.20 -7.43
C ASP A 110 -30.67 -29.26 -6.06
N THR A 111 -29.34 -29.27 -6.06
CA THR A 111 -28.56 -29.24 -4.85
C THR A 111 -28.80 -27.90 -4.13
N PRO A 112 -29.30 -27.91 -2.90
CA PRO A 112 -29.57 -26.67 -2.20
C PRO A 112 -28.27 -25.89 -1.98
N VAL A 113 -28.26 -24.63 -2.36
CA VAL A 113 -27.15 -23.71 -2.09
C VAL A 113 -27.05 -23.49 -0.58
N ILE A 114 -26.09 -24.13 0.07
CA ILE A 114 -25.88 -24.09 1.53
C ILE A 114 -25.24 -22.78 1.96
N PHE A 115 -24.39 -22.22 1.12
CA PHE A 115 -23.71 -20.96 1.35
C PHE A 115 -23.53 -20.22 0.02
N LYS A 116 -23.94 -18.95 0.02
CA LYS A 116 -23.67 -18.01 -1.07
C LYS A 116 -22.88 -16.85 -0.49
N PRO A 117 -21.67 -16.56 -0.99
CA PRO A 117 -20.91 -15.40 -0.52
C PRO A 117 -21.64 -14.10 -0.83
N ASN A 118 -21.47 -13.09 0.01
CA ASN A 118 -21.91 -11.75 -0.29
C ASN A 118 -21.09 -11.21 -1.47
N PRO A 119 -21.72 -10.50 -2.42
CA PRO A 119 -21.01 -9.89 -3.55
C PRO A 119 -19.90 -8.95 -3.08
N GLY A 120 -18.81 -8.92 -3.84
CA GLY A 120 -17.67 -8.06 -3.57
C GLY A 120 -16.60 -8.74 -2.70
N PRO A 121 -16.18 -8.15 -1.56
CA PRO A 121 -15.00 -8.62 -0.82
C PRO A 121 -15.05 -10.09 -0.36
N GLN A 122 -16.22 -10.59 0.00
CA GLN A 122 -16.34 -12.00 0.42
C GLN A 122 -16.15 -12.96 -0.76
N GLU A 123 -16.70 -12.62 -1.94
CA GLU A 123 -16.44 -13.37 -3.19
C GLU A 123 -14.97 -13.27 -3.59
N GLU A 124 -14.37 -12.07 -3.47
CA GLU A 124 -12.98 -11.80 -3.81
C GLU A 124 -12.01 -12.63 -2.93
N PHE A 125 -12.31 -12.73 -1.63
CA PHE A 125 -11.53 -13.57 -0.71
C PHE A 125 -11.64 -15.05 -1.05
N LEU A 126 -12.86 -15.54 -1.30
CA LEU A 126 -13.11 -16.94 -1.60
C LEU A 126 -12.62 -17.34 -2.99
N SER A 127 -12.56 -16.43 -3.95
CA SER A 127 -12.03 -16.70 -5.30
C SER A 127 -10.52 -16.49 -5.42
N ALA A 128 -9.88 -15.96 -4.36
CA ALA A 128 -8.45 -15.63 -4.38
C ALA A 128 -7.57 -16.86 -4.61
N SER A 129 -6.72 -16.82 -5.63
CA SER A 129 -5.77 -17.86 -6.01
C SER A 129 -4.40 -17.70 -5.33
N GLU A 130 -4.14 -16.58 -4.70
CA GLU A 130 -2.90 -16.28 -4.00
C GLU A 130 -2.73 -17.20 -2.79
N GLN A 131 -1.49 -17.61 -2.54
CA GLN A 131 -1.20 -18.53 -1.45
C GLN A 131 -1.50 -17.93 -0.07
N ASP A 132 -1.37 -16.62 0.08
CA ASP A 132 -1.43 -15.92 1.37
C ASP A 132 -2.36 -14.71 1.26
N VAL A 133 -3.54 -14.79 1.90
CA VAL A 133 -4.59 -13.77 1.75
C VAL A 133 -5.09 -13.31 3.12
N LEU A 134 -5.08 -11.98 3.31
CA LEU A 134 -5.73 -11.31 4.43
C LEU A 134 -7.11 -10.78 3.99
N TYR A 135 -8.15 -11.14 4.72
CA TYR A 135 -9.48 -10.51 4.66
C TYR A 135 -9.64 -9.65 5.90
N GLY A 136 -9.41 -8.35 5.77
CA GLY A 136 -9.28 -7.45 6.92
C GLY A 136 -10.04 -6.15 6.76
N GLY A 137 -10.44 -5.52 7.88
CA GLY A 137 -11.13 -4.24 7.90
C GLY A 137 -12.27 -4.19 8.91
N ALA A 138 -13.35 -3.46 8.60
CA ALA A 138 -14.46 -3.20 9.49
C ALA A 138 -15.09 -4.47 10.08
N ALA A 139 -15.69 -4.32 11.26
CA ALA A 139 -16.48 -5.39 11.87
C ALA A 139 -17.74 -5.67 11.05
N GLY A 140 -18.28 -6.88 11.17
CA GLY A 140 -19.54 -7.24 10.49
C GLY A 140 -19.42 -7.59 9.00
N GLY A 141 -18.25 -7.46 8.35
CA GLY A 141 -18.06 -7.77 6.92
C GLY A 141 -18.07 -9.26 6.53
N GLY A 142 -18.46 -10.17 7.43
CA GLY A 142 -18.59 -11.60 7.13
C GLY A 142 -17.28 -12.40 7.08
N LYS A 143 -16.19 -11.84 7.62
CA LYS A 143 -14.83 -12.38 7.56
C LYS A 143 -14.69 -13.80 8.11
N SER A 144 -15.09 -14.02 9.36
CA SER A 144 -14.97 -15.33 10.04
C SER A 144 -15.83 -16.40 9.36
N PHE A 145 -16.97 -16.02 8.77
CA PHE A 145 -17.82 -16.96 8.03
C PHE A 145 -17.16 -17.38 6.71
N ALA A 146 -16.55 -16.44 5.99
CA ALA A 146 -15.76 -16.75 4.78
C ALA A 146 -14.56 -17.66 5.11
N LEU A 147 -13.89 -17.40 6.24
CA LEU A 147 -12.77 -18.24 6.70
C LEU A 147 -13.20 -19.67 7.01
N LEU A 148 -14.42 -19.87 7.56
CA LEU A 148 -14.99 -21.21 7.77
C LEU A 148 -15.40 -21.89 6.46
N ALA A 149 -15.87 -21.14 5.48
CA ALA A 149 -16.34 -21.68 4.20
C ALA A 149 -15.18 -22.07 3.25
N ASP A 150 -14.08 -21.30 3.25
CA ASP A 150 -12.98 -21.48 2.30
C ASP A 150 -12.38 -22.89 2.24
N PRO A 151 -12.07 -23.58 3.36
CA PRO A 151 -11.48 -24.91 3.34
C PRO A 151 -12.44 -26.01 2.87
N LEU A 152 -13.76 -25.77 2.87
CA LEU A 152 -14.75 -26.79 2.48
C LEU A 152 -14.58 -27.26 1.03
N ARG A 153 -14.04 -26.42 0.16
CA ARG A 153 -13.76 -26.77 -1.25
C ARG A 153 -12.79 -27.96 -1.41
N TYR A 154 -12.03 -28.27 -0.37
CA TYR A 154 -11.06 -29.36 -0.40
C TYR A 154 -11.52 -30.59 0.39
N CYS A 155 -12.66 -30.52 1.07
CA CYS A 155 -13.14 -31.58 1.97
C CYS A 155 -13.66 -32.84 1.23
N HIS A 156 -13.73 -32.82 -0.10
CA HIS A 156 -13.98 -34.00 -0.93
C HIS A 156 -12.73 -34.90 -1.04
N ASN A 157 -11.53 -34.37 -0.84
CA ASN A 157 -10.26 -35.09 -0.94
C ASN A 157 -9.85 -35.67 0.43
N SER A 158 -9.69 -37.00 0.50
CA SER A 158 -9.36 -37.71 1.75
C SER A 158 -8.03 -37.30 2.40
N ASN A 159 -7.12 -36.72 1.62
CA ASN A 159 -5.82 -36.24 2.07
C ASN A 159 -5.85 -34.79 2.60
N HIS A 160 -7.00 -34.13 2.52
CA HIS A 160 -7.14 -32.77 3.04
C HIS A 160 -6.94 -32.73 4.56
N ARG A 161 -6.04 -31.84 4.98
CA ARG A 161 -5.70 -31.53 6.38
C ARG A 161 -5.68 -30.03 6.55
N GLY A 162 -6.76 -29.48 7.10
CA GLY A 162 -6.86 -28.07 7.42
C GLY A 162 -6.59 -27.81 8.89
N LEU A 163 -6.05 -26.62 9.17
CA LEU A 163 -5.83 -26.09 10.51
C LEU A 163 -6.51 -24.73 10.62
N LEU A 164 -7.36 -24.54 11.63
CA LEU A 164 -7.95 -23.26 11.95
C LEU A 164 -7.53 -22.83 13.37
N LEU A 165 -7.01 -21.63 13.50
CA LEU A 165 -6.49 -21.06 14.74
C LEU A 165 -7.22 -19.81 15.17
N ARG A 166 -7.34 -19.66 16.48
CA ARG A 166 -7.73 -18.45 17.17
C ARG A 166 -6.75 -18.18 18.33
N ARG A 167 -6.77 -16.99 18.92
CA ARG A 167 -5.87 -16.66 20.04
C ARG A 167 -6.24 -17.40 21.31
N THR A 168 -7.51 -17.42 21.68
CA THR A 168 -8.01 -18.01 22.93
C THR A 168 -9.03 -19.13 22.68
N LEU A 169 -9.26 -19.97 23.70
CA LEU A 169 -10.25 -21.05 23.63
C LEU A 169 -11.68 -20.50 23.55
N ASP A 170 -12.00 -19.45 24.33
CA ASP A 170 -13.34 -18.88 24.38
C ASP A 170 -13.75 -18.33 23.00
N GLU A 171 -12.85 -17.60 22.34
CA GLU A 171 -13.07 -17.11 21.00
C GLU A 171 -13.17 -18.23 19.94
N LEU A 172 -12.41 -19.32 20.11
CA LEU A 172 -12.48 -20.48 19.24
C LEU A 172 -13.85 -21.19 19.32
N THR A 173 -14.49 -21.17 20.49
CA THR A 173 -15.78 -21.82 20.72
C THR A 173 -16.86 -21.24 19.80
N GLU A 174 -16.87 -19.92 19.57
CA GLU A 174 -17.79 -19.28 18.62
C GLU A 174 -17.62 -19.81 17.18
N LEU A 175 -16.37 -19.99 16.74
CA LEU A 175 -16.09 -20.56 15.41
C LEU A 175 -16.51 -22.01 15.31
N ILE A 176 -16.31 -22.82 16.38
CA ILE A 176 -16.77 -24.20 16.43
C ILE A 176 -18.29 -24.26 16.32
N ASP A 177 -19.02 -23.41 17.04
CA ASP A 177 -20.49 -23.39 17.01
C ASP A 177 -21.04 -22.98 15.64
N LYS A 178 -20.43 -21.97 15.00
CA LYS A 178 -20.73 -21.59 13.62
C LYS A 178 -20.45 -22.73 12.62
N SER A 179 -19.34 -23.45 12.81
CA SER A 179 -19.00 -24.60 11.96
C SER A 179 -19.99 -25.76 12.13
N LYS A 180 -20.51 -26.00 13.35
CA LYS A 180 -21.55 -27.01 13.62
C LYS A 180 -22.86 -26.71 12.91
N GLN A 181 -23.13 -25.41 12.62
CA GLN A 181 -24.30 -25.01 11.84
C GLN A 181 -24.09 -25.17 10.32
N LEU A 182 -22.86 -25.01 9.84
CA LEU A 182 -22.52 -24.97 8.42
C LEU A 182 -22.10 -26.36 7.87
N TYR A 183 -21.12 -27.03 8.52
CA TYR A 183 -20.43 -28.19 7.95
C TYR A 183 -21.33 -29.41 7.74
N PRO A 184 -22.24 -29.77 8.68
CA PRO A 184 -23.15 -30.90 8.45
C PRO A 184 -24.15 -30.68 7.31
N LYS A 185 -24.49 -29.42 7.02
CA LYS A 185 -25.36 -29.07 5.87
C LYS A 185 -24.60 -29.21 4.55
N ALA A 186 -23.33 -28.72 4.54
CA ALA A 186 -22.48 -28.79 3.33
C ALA A 186 -22.01 -30.21 3.04
N PHE A 187 -21.73 -30.99 4.08
CA PHE A 187 -21.27 -32.40 4.00
C PHE A 187 -22.10 -33.27 4.95
N PRO A 188 -23.24 -33.79 4.51
CA PRO A 188 -24.00 -34.75 5.30
C PRO A 188 -23.13 -35.92 5.76
N GLY A 189 -23.08 -36.17 7.05
CA GLY A 189 -22.20 -37.17 7.67
C GLY A 189 -20.86 -36.63 8.19
N ALA A 190 -20.57 -35.34 8.04
CA ALA A 190 -19.45 -34.70 8.74
C ALA A 190 -19.68 -34.73 10.26
N THR A 191 -18.66 -35.10 11.03
CA THR A 191 -18.75 -35.24 12.50
C THR A 191 -17.65 -34.44 13.19
N PHE A 192 -18.02 -33.78 14.29
CA PHE A 192 -17.06 -33.07 15.12
C PHE A 192 -16.62 -33.93 16.32
N ARG A 193 -15.34 -34.17 16.44
CA ARG A 193 -14.74 -34.91 17.56
C ARG A 193 -14.34 -33.92 18.66
N GLU A 194 -15.18 -33.75 19.68
CA GLU A 194 -14.98 -32.79 20.77
C GLU A 194 -13.62 -32.94 21.45
N SER A 195 -13.22 -34.18 21.79
CA SER A 195 -11.94 -34.45 22.49
C SER A 195 -10.69 -34.01 21.74
N LYS A 196 -10.79 -33.83 20.42
CA LYS A 196 -9.69 -33.42 19.54
C LYS A 196 -9.95 -32.10 18.85
N SER A 197 -11.10 -31.48 19.09
CA SER A 197 -11.58 -30.28 18.37
C SER A 197 -11.39 -30.39 16.86
N THR A 198 -11.78 -31.54 16.28
CA THR A 198 -11.48 -31.87 14.88
C THR A 198 -12.73 -32.33 14.15
N TRP A 199 -13.03 -31.69 13.04
CA TRP A 199 -13.99 -32.17 12.07
C TRP A 199 -13.42 -33.34 11.26
N VAL A 200 -14.24 -34.34 11.02
CA VAL A 200 -13.97 -35.46 10.13
C VAL A 200 -15.09 -35.51 9.10
N PHE A 201 -14.72 -35.42 7.85
CA PHE A 201 -15.65 -35.43 6.71
C PHE A 201 -15.83 -36.86 6.15
N PRO A 202 -16.91 -37.14 5.42
CA PRO A 202 -17.16 -38.49 4.84
C PRO A 202 -16.03 -38.99 3.95
N SER A 203 -15.31 -38.10 3.26
CA SER A 203 -14.13 -38.41 2.46
C SER A 203 -12.93 -38.92 3.28
N GLY A 204 -12.89 -38.67 4.58
CA GLY A 204 -11.71 -38.82 5.43
C GLY A 204 -10.87 -37.52 5.62
N ALA A 205 -11.25 -36.43 4.94
CA ALA A 205 -10.68 -35.12 5.20
C ALA A 205 -10.84 -34.70 6.65
N THR A 206 -9.94 -33.86 7.16
CA THR A 206 -10.01 -33.36 8.52
C THR A 206 -9.71 -31.88 8.61
N MET A 207 -10.44 -31.17 9.51
CA MET A 207 -10.18 -29.79 9.90
C MET A 207 -9.97 -29.73 11.40
N TRP A 208 -8.77 -29.35 11.81
CA TRP A 208 -8.43 -29.19 13.22
C TRP A 208 -8.60 -27.75 13.66
N PHE A 209 -9.43 -27.53 14.67
CA PHE A 209 -9.69 -26.25 15.30
C PHE A 209 -8.90 -26.17 16.59
N THR A 210 -8.11 -25.11 16.77
CA THR A 210 -7.25 -25.01 17.95
C THR A 210 -6.91 -23.54 18.26
N TYR A 211 -6.26 -23.31 19.40
CA TYR A 211 -5.87 -21.98 19.84
C TYR A 211 -4.41 -21.94 20.26
N LEU A 212 -3.83 -20.73 20.33
CA LEU A 212 -2.47 -20.47 20.76
C LEU A 212 -2.42 -19.27 21.70
N ASP A 213 -2.42 -19.51 23.01
CA ASP A 213 -2.27 -18.45 24.01
C ASP A 213 -0.89 -17.80 23.96
N ARG A 214 0.14 -18.56 23.66
CA ARG A 214 1.53 -18.11 23.62
C ARG A 214 2.16 -18.44 22.28
N ASP A 215 2.89 -17.48 21.72
CA ASP A 215 3.51 -17.65 20.40
C ASP A 215 4.48 -18.84 20.34
N LYS A 216 5.21 -19.10 21.44
CA LYS A 216 6.14 -20.25 21.54
C LYS A 216 5.45 -21.61 21.38
N ASP A 217 4.17 -21.70 21.70
CA ASP A 217 3.43 -22.97 21.63
C ASP A 217 3.14 -23.41 20.18
N VAL A 218 3.44 -22.55 19.19
CA VAL A 218 3.38 -22.90 17.76
C VAL A 218 4.29 -24.08 17.41
N THR A 219 5.33 -24.34 18.20
CA THR A 219 6.24 -25.49 18.01
C THR A 219 5.54 -26.85 18.17
N ARG A 220 4.37 -26.92 18.80
CA ARG A 220 3.55 -28.15 18.88
C ARG A 220 3.11 -28.69 17.52
N PHE A 221 3.12 -27.84 16.49
CA PHE A 221 2.86 -28.25 15.11
C PHE A 221 4.10 -28.83 14.40
N GLN A 222 5.23 -28.96 15.10
CA GLN A 222 6.42 -29.59 14.54
C GLN A 222 6.12 -31.02 14.07
N GLY A 223 6.57 -31.37 12.87
CA GLY A 223 6.30 -32.68 12.27
C GLY A 223 4.94 -32.79 11.55
N GLN A 224 4.01 -31.89 11.79
CA GLN A 224 2.71 -31.89 11.12
C GLN A 224 2.76 -31.25 9.73
N ALA A 225 1.78 -31.57 8.88
CA ALA A 225 1.62 -31.02 7.54
C ALA A 225 0.15 -30.70 7.31
N PHE A 226 -0.09 -29.51 6.77
CA PHE A 226 -1.41 -29.02 6.40
C PHE A 226 -1.36 -28.51 4.97
N ASN A 227 -2.46 -28.61 4.23
CA ASN A 227 -2.58 -27.98 2.92
C ASN A 227 -3.39 -26.68 2.97
N TRP A 228 -4.12 -26.45 4.06
CA TRP A 228 -4.83 -25.22 4.33
C TRP A 228 -4.63 -24.79 5.79
N ILE A 229 -4.31 -23.52 6.01
CA ILE A 229 -4.13 -22.94 7.35
C ILE A 229 -4.91 -21.63 7.41
N GLY A 230 -5.82 -21.54 8.37
CA GLY A 230 -6.59 -20.34 8.67
C GLY A 230 -6.25 -19.78 10.04
N VAL A 231 -6.14 -18.47 10.16
CA VAL A 231 -6.00 -17.75 11.43
C VAL A 231 -7.03 -16.63 11.48
N ASP A 232 -7.97 -16.74 12.40
CA ASP A 232 -8.96 -15.69 12.63
C ASP A 232 -8.42 -14.68 13.64
N GLU A 233 -8.64 -13.38 13.38
CA GLU A 233 -8.13 -12.25 14.15
C GLU A 233 -6.60 -12.28 14.36
N ILE A 234 -5.88 -12.35 13.25
CA ILE A 234 -4.40 -12.47 13.25
C ILE A 234 -3.69 -11.31 13.96
N THR A 235 -4.34 -10.15 14.09
CA THR A 235 -3.83 -8.97 14.83
C THR A 235 -3.72 -9.19 16.34
N GLN A 236 -4.25 -10.29 16.88
CA GLN A 236 -4.05 -10.66 18.27
C GLN A 236 -2.67 -11.28 18.57
N TYR A 237 -1.90 -11.62 17.54
CA TYR A 237 -0.53 -12.14 17.67
C TYR A 237 0.48 -11.00 17.61
N PRO A 238 1.35 -10.82 18.65
CA PRO A 238 2.23 -9.67 18.77
C PRO A 238 3.26 -9.51 17.64
N SER A 239 3.60 -10.61 16.95
CA SER A 239 4.57 -10.64 15.86
C SER A 239 4.16 -11.63 14.77
N SER A 240 4.79 -11.53 13.59
CA SER A 240 4.57 -12.47 12.49
C SER A 240 5.10 -13.89 12.76
N TYR A 241 5.82 -14.12 13.86
CA TYR A 241 6.49 -15.38 14.16
C TYR A 241 5.59 -16.62 14.03
N VAL A 242 4.38 -16.57 14.59
CA VAL A 242 3.42 -17.68 14.50
C VAL A 242 3.01 -17.93 13.06
N TRP A 243 2.73 -16.88 12.31
CA TRP A 243 2.32 -16.94 10.90
C TRP A 243 3.42 -17.52 10.01
N ASP A 244 4.65 -17.04 10.18
CA ASP A 244 5.80 -17.50 9.42
C ASP A 244 6.20 -18.94 9.78
N TYR A 245 6.10 -19.33 11.05
CA TYR A 245 6.32 -20.71 11.49
C TYR A 245 5.30 -21.67 10.87
N LEU A 246 4.01 -21.30 10.88
CA LEU A 246 2.95 -22.10 10.29
C LEU A 246 3.12 -22.28 8.79
N ARG A 247 3.67 -21.31 8.07
CA ARG A 247 4.01 -21.43 6.65
C ARG A 247 4.94 -22.59 6.38
N SER A 248 5.88 -22.90 7.27
CA SER A 248 6.76 -24.05 7.14
C SER A 248 6.02 -25.40 7.28
N ARG A 249 4.78 -25.39 7.76
CA ARG A 249 3.91 -26.56 7.89
C ARG A 249 2.98 -26.74 6.69
N LEU A 250 2.91 -25.73 5.81
CA LEU A 250 2.06 -25.73 4.62
C LEU A 250 2.67 -26.61 3.52
N ARG A 251 2.23 -27.84 3.42
CA ARG A 251 2.74 -28.81 2.44
C ARG A 251 1.76 -29.96 2.23
N SER A 252 1.77 -30.55 1.05
CA SER A 252 1.04 -31.78 0.71
C SER A 252 1.85 -32.64 -0.25
N THR A 253 1.66 -33.95 -0.22
CA THR A 253 2.16 -34.89 -1.22
C THR A 253 1.10 -35.26 -2.27
N ASP A 254 -0.15 -34.86 -2.03
CA ASP A 254 -1.26 -35.03 -2.95
C ASP A 254 -1.15 -34.05 -4.11
N PRO A 255 -1.18 -34.43 -5.38
CA PRO A 255 -0.97 -33.56 -6.53
C PRO A 255 -2.04 -32.47 -6.68
N GLU A 256 -3.28 -32.70 -6.29
CA GLU A 256 -4.36 -31.73 -6.31
C GLU A 256 -4.13 -30.67 -5.22
N LEU A 257 -3.92 -31.13 -3.98
CA LEU A 257 -3.73 -30.25 -2.82
C LEU A 257 -2.39 -29.50 -2.87
N GLN A 258 -1.37 -30.07 -3.50
CA GLN A 258 -0.07 -29.41 -3.66
C GLN A 258 -0.14 -28.15 -4.52
N LYS A 259 -1.07 -28.09 -5.48
CA LYS A 259 -1.32 -26.92 -6.32
C LYS A 259 -2.10 -25.83 -5.57
N ASN A 260 -2.77 -26.19 -4.49
CA ASN A 260 -3.73 -25.37 -3.76
C ASN A 260 -3.35 -25.25 -2.28
N LEU A 261 -2.08 -24.97 -2.00
CA LEU A 261 -1.61 -24.68 -0.64
C LEU A 261 -2.01 -23.25 -0.24
N ASN A 262 -2.84 -23.10 0.77
CA ASN A 262 -3.43 -21.83 1.13
C ASN A 262 -3.21 -21.46 2.59
N MET A 263 -2.83 -20.19 2.79
CA MET A 263 -2.88 -19.50 4.08
C MET A 263 -3.93 -18.39 4.01
N ARG A 264 -4.83 -18.39 4.96
CA ARG A 264 -5.95 -17.43 5.03
C ARG A 264 -5.97 -16.80 6.41
N CYS A 265 -6.07 -15.50 6.48
CA CYS A 265 -6.26 -14.84 7.76
C CYS A 265 -7.31 -13.76 7.69
N THR A 266 -7.91 -13.49 8.85
CA THR A 266 -8.86 -12.39 9.02
C THR A 266 -8.37 -11.45 10.10
N ALA A 267 -8.77 -10.20 10.06
CA ALA A 267 -8.49 -9.23 11.12
C ALA A 267 -9.43 -8.03 11.10
N ASN A 268 -9.60 -7.44 12.28
CA ASN A 268 -9.99 -6.05 12.42
C ASN A 268 -8.73 -5.19 12.61
N PRO A 269 -8.74 -3.90 12.23
CA PRO A 269 -7.66 -2.97 12.56
C PRO A 269 -7.39 -2.88 14.05
N GLY A 270 -6.15 -2.61 14.44
CA GLY A 270 -5.74 -2.54 15.84
C GLY A 270 -5.24 -3.87 16.40
N GLY A 271 -5.29 -4.00 17.75
CA GLY A 271 -4.70 -5.14 18.45
C GLY A 271 -3.18 -5.07 18.51
N VAL A 272 -2.58 -5.91 19.36
CA VAL A 272 -1.13 -5.90 19.64
C VAL A 272 -0.25 -6.20 18.42
N GLY A 273 -0.78 -6.90 17.42
CA GLY A 273 -0.10 -7.26 16.18
C GLY A 273 -0.53 -6.43 14.97
N GLY A 274 -1.42 -5.45 15.16
CA GLY A 274 -1.92 -4.63 14.06
C GLY A 274 -0.79 -4.00 13.23
N TRP A 275 0.30 -3.59 13.87
CA TRP A 275 1.45 -2.98 13.23
C TRP A 275 2.14 -3.87 12.19
N TRP A 276 2.40 -5.15 12.50
CA TRP A 276 3.08 -6.04 11.56
C TRP A 276 2.12 -6.53 10.46
N VAL A 277 0.83 -6.73 10.78
CA VAL A 277 -0.20 -7.08 9.79
C VAL A 277 -0.35 -5.95 8.78
N LYS A 278 -0.43 -4.70 9.26
CA LYS A 278 -0.49 -3.52 8.42
C LYS A 278 0.74 -3.42 7.52
N LYS A 279 1.94 -3.52 8.08
CA LYS A 279 3.20 -3.47 7.33
C LYS A 279 3.35 -4.61 6.32
N MET A 280 2.76 -5.78 6.61
CA MET A 280 2.85 -6.97 5.75
C MET A 280 1.86 -6.96 4.58
N TYR A 281 0.65 -6.40 4.77
CA TYR A 281 -0.45 -6.53 3.80
C TYR A 281 -1.01 -5.21 3.30
N ILE A 282 -0.97 -4.14 4.09
CA ILE A 282 -1.72 -2.90 3.82
C ILE A 282 -0.82 -1.82 3.24
N ASP A 283 0.26 -1.44 3.95
CA ASP A 283 1.03 -0.24 3.66
C ASP A 283 1.57 -0.18 2.25
N PRO A 284 2.35 -0.96 1.62
CA PRO A 284 2.91 -0.69 0.30
C PRO A 284 2.02 -1.20 -0.84
N HIS A 285 0.77 -1.64 -0.58
CA HIS A 285 0.02 -2.47 -1.52
C HIS A 285 -1.39 -1.92 -1.77
N GLU A 286 -1.85 -2.07 -3.00
CA GLU A 286 -3.21 -1.72 -3.38
C GLU A 286 -4.19 -2.82 -3.00
N GLU A 287 -5.40 -2.42 -2.55
CA GLU A 287 -6.50 -3.34 -2.21
C GLU A 287 -6.85 -4.25 -3.41
N ASN A 288 -7.17 -5.50 -3.11
CA ASN A 288 -7.60 -6.52 -4.08
C ASN A 288 -6.57 -6.85 -5.18
N LYS A 289 -5.33 -6.35 -5.08
CA LYS A 289 -4.28 -6.66 -6.05
C LYS A 289 -3.26 -7.64 -5.47
N PRO A 290 -2.90 -8.69 -6.22
CA PRO A 290 -1.83 -9.58 -5.82
C PRO A 290 -0.48 -8.87 -5.87
N PHE A 291 0.36 -9.12 -4.88
CA PHE A 291 1.73 -8.60 -4.84
C PHE A 291 2.72 -9.68 -4.40
N PRO A 292 3.98 -9.61 -4.88
CA PRO A 292 5.03 -10.52 -4.44
C PRO A 292 5.27 -10.41 -2.95
N ALA A 293 5.33 -11.53 -2.25
CA ALA A 293 5.63 -11.53 -0.82
C ALA A 293 7.03 -10.94 -0.56
N CYS A 294 7.10 -10.07 0.42
CA CYS A 294 8.34 -9.45 0.89
C CYS A 294 8.44 -9.54 2.41
N ASP A 295 9.65 -9.39 2.89
CA ASP A 295 9.95 -9.19 4.30
C ASP A 295 9.39 -7.82 4.73
N PRO A 296 8.53 -7.74 5.74
CA PRO A 296 7.90 -6.48 6.13
C PRO A 296 8.86 -5.47 6.74
N GLU A 297 10.02 -5.90 7.26
CA GLU A 297 11.00 -5.00 7.87
C GLU A 297 11.97 -4.42 6.84
N THR A 298 12.46 -5.26 5.94
CA THR A 298 13.50 -4.89 4.97
C THR A 298 12.97 -4.54 3.59
N GLY A 299 11.70 -4.85 3.30
CA GLY A 299 11.12 -4.75 1.96
C GLY A 299 11.71 -5.74 0.94
N ARG A 300 12.62 -6.63 1.36
CA ARG A 300 13.25 -7.61 0.48
C ARG A 300 12.21 -8.61 -0.01
N LYS A 301 12.08 -8.73 -1.33
CA LYS A 301 11.19 -9.72 -1.94
C LYS A 301 11.71 -11.14 -1.70
N PHE A 302 10.81 -12.05 -1.38
CA PHE A 302 11.10 -13.48 -1.34
C PHE A 302 11.07 -14.03 -2.77
N VAL A 303 12.25 -14.33 -3.30
CA VAL A 303 12.43 -14.82 -4.67
C VAL A 303 13.19 -16.15 -4.70
N TRP A 304 12.98 -16.92 -5.76
CA TRP A 304 13.74 -18.13 -6.02
C TRP A 304 15.22 -17.80 -6.24
N PRO A 305 16.15 -18.57 -5.64
CA PRO A 305 17.58 -18.33 -5.78
C PRO A 305 18.06 -18.56 -7.23
N ASP A 306 19.23 -18.00 -7.57
CA ASP A 306 19.76 -17.99 -8.94
C ASP A 306 20.00 -19.40 -9.52
N ASN A 307 20.22 -20.42 -8.67
CA ASN A 307 20.41 -21.81 -9.08
C ASN A 307 19.09 -22.59 -9.27
N HIS A 308 17.94 -21.96 -9.14
CA HIS A 308 16.63 -22.60 -9.30
C HIS A 308 16.03 -22.32 -10.70
N PRO A 309 15.29 -23.27 -11.32
CA PRO A 309 14.65 -23.05 -12.62
C PRO A 309 13.71 -21.82 -12.70
N LYS A 310 13.21 -21.36 -11.56
CA LYS A 310 12.38 -20.16 -11.41
C LYS A 310 13.15 -18.96 -10.85
N ALA A 311 14.47 -18.88 -11.04
CA ALA A 311 15.32 -17.81 -10.49
C ALA A 311 14.71 -16.42 -10.68
N GLY A 312 14.75 -15.61 -9.64
CA GLY A 312 14.23 -14.24 -9.64
C GLY A 312 12.69 -14.11 -9.59
N GLN A 313 11.93 -15.18 -9.76
CA GLN A 313 10.48 -15.15 -9.60
C GLN A 313 10.10 -15.14 -8.11
N PRO A 314 8.96 -14.49 -7.74
CA PRO A 314 8.47 -14.53 -6.37
C PRO A 314 8.23 -15.97 -5.88
N LEU A 315 8.56 -16.24 -4.61
CA LEU A 315 8.27 -17.54 -3.99
C LEU A 315 6.76 -17.78 -3.89
N PHE A 316 6.01 -16.74 -3.52
CA PHE A 316 4.56 -16.74 -3.42
C PHE A 316 4.02 -15.31 -3.48
N TYR A 317 2.71 -15.19 -3.66
CA TYR A 317 2.00 -13.93 -3.70
C TYR A 317 1.12 -13.76 -2.46
N ARG A 318 0.97 -12.50 -2.04
CA ARG A 318 0.02 -12.06 -1.02
C ARG A 318 -1.08 -11.23 -1.66
N LYS A 319 -2.21 -11.14 -0.94
CA LYS A 319 -3.33 -10.28 -1.30
C LYS A 319 -4.00 -9.75 -0.05
N PHE A 320 -4.41 -8.49 -0.08
CA PHE A 320 -5.28 -7.88 0.91
C PHE A 320 -6.66 -7.65 0.30
N VAL A 321 -7.67 -8.17 0.97
CA VAL A 321 -9.09 -7.95 0.63
C VAL A 321 -9.70 -7.11 1.73
N PRO A 322 -10.15 -5.86 1.45
CA PRO A 322 -10.72 -4.98 2.47
C PRO A 322 -12.14 -5.42 2.82
N ALA A 323 -12.47 -5.43 4.12
CA ALA A 323 -13.81 -5.69 4.64
C ALA A 323 -14.46 -4.37 5.08
N ARG A 324 -15.68 -4.11 4.63
CA ARG A 324 -16.49 -2.98 5.07
C ARG A 324 -17.82 -3.47 5.65
N LEU A 325 -18.41 -2.73 6.56
CA LEU A 325 -19.75 -3.08 7.08
C LEU A 325 -20.80 -3.11 5.98
N THR A 326 -20.71 -2.18 5.01
CA THR A 326 -21.61 -2.08 3.85
C THR A 326 -21.60 -3.31 2.94
N ASP A 327 -20.57 -4.15 3.05
CA ASP A 327 -20.44 -5.38 2.25
C ASP A 327 -21.34 -6.52 2.80
N ASN A 328 -21.99 -6.32 3.96
CA ASN A 328 -22.87 -7.30 4.58
C ASN A 328 -24.33 -6.83 4.55
N PRO A 329 -25.11 -7.26 3.54
CA PRO A 329 -26.49 -6.83 3.40
C PRO A 329 -27.38 -7.23 4.58
N TYR A 330 -27.05 -8.30 5.29
CA TYR A 330 -27.82 -8.79 6.45
C TYR A 330 -27.71 -7.84 7.66
N LEU A 331 -26.53 -7.25 7.89
CA LEU A 331 -26.32 -6.31 8.99
C LEU A 331 -26.73 -4.88 8.62
N MET A 332 -26.81 -4.59 7.32
CA MET A 332 -27.26 -3.28 6.82
C MET A 332 -28.78 -3.17 6.79
N ALA A 333 -29.50 -4.30 6.81
CA ALA A 333 -30.96 -4.33 6.60
C ALA A 333 -31.76 -3.57 7.67
N ASP A 334 -31.35 -3.62 8.94
CA ASP A 334 -32.03 -2.96 10.05
C ASP A 334 -31.30 -1.71 10.60
N GLY A 335 -30.03 -1.52 10.23
CA GLY A 335 -29.20 -0.41 10.67
C GLY A 335 -28.82 -0.38 12.16
N GLN A 336 -29.31 -1.31 12.98
CA GLN A 336 -29.07 -1.31 14.43
C GLN A 336 -27.58 -1.53 14.75
N TYR A 337 -26.94 -2.45 14.03
CA TYR A 337 -25.53 -2.74 14.23
C TYR A 337 -24.64 -1.54 13.86
N GLU A 338 -24.97 -0.85 12.76
CA GLU A 338 -24.28 0.39 12.38
C GLU A 338 -24.45 1.49 13.45
N ALA A 339 -25.68 1.69 13.93
CA ALA A 339 -25.96 2.68 14.98
C ALA A 339 -25.16 2.38 16.27
N MET A 340 -25.04 1.10 16.63
CA MET A 340 -24.24 0.67 17.78
C MET A 340 -22.74 1.00 17.55
N LEU A 341 -22.19 0.69 16.39
CA LEU A 341 -20.79 1.02 16.08
C LEU A 341 -20.54 2.53 16.03
N ARG A 342 -21.50 3.32 15.53
CA ARG A 342 -21.42 4.80 15.53
C ARG A 342 -21.44 5.42 16.93
N SER A 343 -21.98 4.72 17.93
CA SER A 343 -21.99 5.17 19.33
C SER A 343 -20.68 4.90 20.08
N LEU A 344 -19.76 4.14 19.50
CA LEU A 344 -18.45 3.86 20.10
C LEU A 344 -17.58 5.14 20.17
N PRO A 345 -16.61 5.18 21.10
CA PRO A 345 -15.55 6.18 21.08
C PRO A 345 -14.86 6.25 19.70
N GLU A 346 -14.32 7.42 19.38
CA GLU A 346 -13.81 7.69 18.01
C GLU A 346 -12.79 6.65 17.52
N VAL A 347 -11.85 6.25 18.38
CA VAL A 347 -10.81 5.26 18.04
C VAL A 347 -11.44 3.92 17.66
N GLU A 348 -12.35 3.40 18.50
CA GLU A 348 -13.06 2.13 18.25
C GLU A 348 -13.99 2.24 17.04
N ARG A 349 -14.67 3.37 16.87
CA ARG A 349 -15.52 3.63 15.71
C ARG A 349 -14.71 3.59 14.41
N ARG A 350 -13.58 4.29 14.35
CA ARG A 350 -12.69 4.27 13.17
C ARG A 350 -12.19 2.84 12.88
N ARG A 351 -11.82 2.08 13.89
CA ARG A 351 -11.35 0.70 13.74
C ARG A 351 -12.46 -0.25 13.27
N LEU A 352 -13.61 -0.23 13.96
CA LEU A 352 -14.63 -1.26 13.78
C LEU A 352 -15.68 -0.90 12.74
N LEU A 353 -16.03 0.38 12.58
CA LEU A 353 -16.99 0.82 11.58
C LEU A 353 -16.31 1.16 10.24
N GLU A 354 -15.23 1.93 10.28
CA GLU A 354 -14.57 2.44 9.09
C GLU A 354 -13.50 1.49 8.55
N GLY A 355 -13.03 0.55 9.38
CA GLY A 355 -11.97 -0.40 9.02
C GLY A 355 -10.60 0.27 8.86
N ASP A 356 -10.39 1.38 9.57
CA ASP A 356 -9.20 2.22 9.45
C ASP A 356 -7.99 1.57 10.11
N TRP A 357 -7.01 1.20 9.31
CA TRP A 357 -5.75 0.58 9.76
C TRP A 357 -4.73 1.58 10.31
N ASP A 358 -5.00 2.86 10.21
CA ASP A 358 -4.11 3.91 10.71
C ASP A 358 -4.36 4.26 12.17
N VAL A 359 -5.43 3.74 12.75
CA VAL A 359 -5.76 3.96 14.15
C VAL A 359 -5.07 2.88 15.00
N ALA A 360 -3.90 3.22 15.54
CA ALA A 360 -3.20 2.38 16.52
C ALA A 360 -3.57 2.81 17.94
N GLU A 361 -3.90 1.85 18.80
CA GLU A 361 -4.08 2.09 20.23
C GLU A 361 -2.73 2.54 20.84
N GLY A 362 -2.71 3.74 21.44
CA GLY A 362 -1.47 4.34 21.95
C GLY A 362 -0.59 5.00 20.88
N ALA A 363 -1.10 5.25 19.68
CA ALA A 363 -0.39 6.05 18.68
C ALA A 363 -0.14 7.47 19.18
N ALA A 364 1.03 8.01 18.85
CA ALA A 364 1.40 9.37 19.23
C ALA A 364 0.59 10.44 18.50
N PHE A 365 0.00 10.11 17.33
CA PHE A 365 -0.76 11.03 16.48
C PHE A 365 -2.12 10.46 16.09
N PRO A 366 -3.09 10.42 17.03
CA PRO A 366 -4.42 9.87 16.75
C PRO A 366 -5.21 10.67 15.71
N GLU A 367 -4.85 11.93 15.46
CA GLU A 367 -5.48 12.80 14.46
C GLU A 367 -5.10 12.40 13.02
N PHE A 368 -3.98 11.69 12.86
CA PHE A 368 -3.55 11.29 11.52
C PHE A 368 -4.55 10.31 10.90
N SER A 369 -4.93 10.58 9.67
CA SER A 369 -5.77 9.71 8.84
C SER A 369 -5.30 9.77 7.39
N ARG A 370 -5.13 8.63 6.75
CA ARG A 370 -4.72 8.60 5.33
C ARG A 370 -5.72 9.31 4.43
N ILE A 371 -7.01 9.16 4.70
CA ILE A 371 -8.08 9.77 3.89
C ILE A 371 -7.97 11.30 3.90
N ARG A 372 -7.53 11.90 5.00
CA ARG A 372 -7.46 13.35 5.16
C ARG A 372 -6.10 13.95 4.83
N HIS A 373 -5.03 13.24 5.17
CA HIS A 373 -3.67 13.77 5.13
C HIS A 373 -2.86 13.29 3.93
N VAL A 374 -3.24 12.16 3.30
CA VAL A 374 -2.53 11.62 2.15
C VAL A 374 -3.27 11.97 0.87
N VAL A 375 -2.56 12.56 -0.07
CA VAL A 375 -3.10 13.00 -1.35
C VAL A 375 -2.31 12.42 -2.51
N GLU A 376 -2.99 12.24 -3.65
CA GLU A 376 -2.29 11.85 -4.87
C GLU A 376 -1.34 12.95 -5.34
N PRO A 377 -0.16 12.59 -5.87
CA PRO A 377 0.79 13.56 -6.38
C PRO A 377 0.21 14.43 -7.49
N PHE A 378 0.46 15.73 -7.40
CA PHE A 378 0.14 16.72 -8.43
C PHE A 378 1.32 17.66 -8.69
N ASP A 379 1.29 18.40 -9.78
CA ASP A 379 2.34 19.36 -10.11
C ASP A 379 2.29 20.57 -9.19
N LEU A 380 3.28 20.71 -8.31
CA LEU A 380 3.36 21.79 -7.33
C LEU A 380 3.72 23.11 -8.01
N PRO A 381 3.00 24.22 -7.71
CA PRO A 381 3.35 25.54 -8.22
C PRO A 381 4.80 25.90 -7.93
N THR A 382 5.50 26.45 -8.93
CA THR A 382 6.94 26.79 -8.82
C THR A 382 7.21 27.93 -7.86
N ASN A 383 6.21 28.77 -7.60
CA ASN A 383 6.27 29.91 -6.67
C ASN A 383 5.99 29.54 -5.20
N TRP A 384 5.65 28.27 -4.90
CA TRP A 384 5.59 27.81 -3.53
C TRP A 384 7.00 27.61 -2.97
N PRO A 385 7.36 28.21 -1.83
CA PRO A 385 8.66 27.96 -1.20
C PRO A 385 8.89 26.50 -0.92
N ARG A 386 10.10 26.00 -1.23
CA ARG A 386 10.51 24.62 -0.95
C ARG A 386 11.26 24.55 0.37
N ILE A 387 11.07 23.48 1.10
CA ILE A 387 11.75 23.16 2.34
C ILE A 387 12.29 21.74 2.27
N ARG A 388 13.48 21.51 2.80
CA ARG A 388 14.08 20.19 2.96
C ARG A 388 14.47 19.99 4.40
N ALA A 389 14.13 18.82 4.97
CA ALA A 389 14.53 18.44 6.31
C ALA A 389 15.10 17.00 6.31
N ALA A 390 16.07 16.73 7.14
CA ALA A 390 16.70 15.42 7.21
C ALA A 390 17.05 14.99 8.63
N ASP A 391 16.88 13.70 8.87
CA ASP A 391 17.46 12.95 9.96
C ASP A 391 18.52 11.98 9.38
N TYR A 392 19.75 12.05 9.85
CA TYR A 392 20.86 11.24 9.33
C TYR A 392 21.20 10.08 10.24
N GLY A 393 21.23 8.89 9.67
CA GLY A 393 21.75 7.67 10.26
C GLY A 393 22.62 6.89 9.27
N TYR A 394 23.63 6.16 9.74
CA TYR A 394 24.39 5.22 8.91
C TYR A 394 23.87 3.79 9.08
N SER A 395 23.93 3.27 10.31
CA SER A 395 23.35 1.96 10.67
C SER A 395 21.85 2.01 10.80
N SER A 396 21.32 3.11 11.32
CA SER A 396 19.91 3.49 11.26
C SER A 396 19.58 4.12 9.90
N PRO A 397 18.31 4.18 9.51
CA PRO A 397 17.91 4.87 8.28
C PRO A 397 18.26 6.35 8.31
N SER A 398 18.68 6.90 7.18
CA SER A 398 18.60 8.33 6.92
C SER A 398 17.27 8.63 6.26
N CYS A 399 16.56 9.63 6.73
CA CYS A 399 15.35 10.14 6.11
C CYS A 399 15.54 11.58 5.64
N VAL A 400 15.23 11.86 4.38
CA VAL A 400 15.17 13.22 3.84
C VAL A 400 13.77 13.46 3.31
N LEU A 401 13.13 14.53 3.78
CA LEU A 401 11.80 14.96 3.35
C LEU A 401 11.91 16.29 2.60
N TRP A 402 11.16 16.40 1.51
CA TRP A 402 10.96 17.65 0.78
C TRP A 402 9.51 18.08 0.93
N GLY A 403 9.32 19.34 1.33
CA GLY A 403 8.03 19.97 1.46
C GLY A 403 7.91 21.21 0.60
N ALA A 404 6.68 21.55 0.23
CA ALA A 404 6.29 22.81 -0.35
C ALA A 404 5.32 23.52 0.57
N ILE A 405 5.33 24.82 0.55
CA ILE A 405 4.53 25.67 1.43
C ILE A 405 3.61 26.52 0.57
N ASP A 406 2.31 26.36 0.72
CA ASP A 406 1.33 27.17 0.02
C ASP A 406 1.11 28.54 0.69
N TRP A 407 0.25 29.37 0.08
CA TRP A 407 -0.04 30.72 0.57
C TRP A 407 -0.81 30.74 1.89
N ASP A 408 -1.53 29.66 2.22
CA ASP A 408 -2.28 29.50 3.47
C ASP A 408 -1.44 28.90 4.60
N ASN A 409 -0.13 28.73 4.36
CA ASN A 409 0.81 28.15 5.32
C ASN A 409 0.62 26.64 5.55
N ASN A 410 0.01 25.91 4.60
CA ASN A 410 -0.02 24.48 4.64
C ASN A 410 1.31 23.90 4.12
N ILE A 411 1.73 22.79 4.71
CA ILE A 411 2.92 22.06 4.28
C ILE A 411 2.47 20.84 3.46
N TRP A 412 3.05 20.70 2.27
CA TRP A 412 2.83 19.59 1.36
C TRP A 412 4.14 18.80 1.27
N VAL A 413 4.24 17.64 1.96
CA VAL A 413 5.39 16.75 1.86
C VAL A 413 5.25 15.96 0.57
N TYR A 414 6.07 16.30 -0.44
CA TYR A 414 5.90 15.78 -1.80
C TYR A 414 6.93 14.73 -2.21
N ARG A 415 8.03 14.61 -1.47
CA ARG A 415 9.09 13.63 -1.75
C ARG A 415 9.74 13.15 -0.47
N GLU A 416 10.11 11.88 -0.49
CA GLU A 416 10.80 11.18 0.59
C GLU A 416 11.97 10.39 0.03
N LEU A 417 13.11 10.44 0.70
CA LEU A 417 14.24 9.55 0.51
C LEU A 417 14.53 8.84 1.83
N TYR A 418 14.39 7.53 1.86
CA TYR A 418 14.61 6.70 3.05
C TYR A 418 15.62 5.60 2.73
N VAL A 419 16.81 5.70 3.29
CA VAL A 419 17.97 4.89 2.89
C VAL A 419 18.85 4.53 4.09
N LYS A 420 19.56 3.41 4.01
CA LYS A 420 20.54 2.95 5.01
C LYS A 420 21.93 2.82 4.39
N HIS A 421 22.95 2.85 5.24
CA HIS A 421 24.34 2.56 4.87
C HIS A 421 24.95 3.51 3.82
N LEU A 422 24.51 4.76 3.81
CA LEU A 422 25.14 5.80 3.00
C LEU A 422 26.03 6.70 3.86
N THR A 423 27.24 6.99 3.39
CA THR A 423 28.08 8.04 3.99
C THR A 423 27.47 9.42 3.78
N ALA A 424 27.96 10.43 4.48
CA ALA A 424 27.47 11.79 4.34
C ALA A 424 27.61 12.32 2.90
N GLU A 425 28.72 11.99 2.22
CA GLU A 425 28.95 12.34 0.81
C GLU A 425 27.95 11.64 -0.11
N GLN A 426 27.75 10.32 0.06
CA GLN A 426 26.83 9.55 -0.76
C GLN A 426 25.38 10.00 -0.60
N LEU A 427 24.99 10.36 0.63
CA LEU A 427 23.67 10.93 0.87
C LEU A 427 23.52 12.31 0.22
N ALA A 428 24.57 13.15 0.30
CA ALA A 428 24.59 14.44 -0.37
C ALA A 428 24.43 14.31 -1.90
N ASP A 429 25.13 13.35 -2.53
CA ASP A 429 24.97 13.07 -3.96
C ASP A 429 23.54 12.67 -4.31
N LYS A 430 22.91 11.84 -3.47
CA LYS A 430 21.50 11.43 -3.64
C LYS A 430 20.51 12.60 -3.52
N ILE A 431 20.77 13.52 -2.60
CA ILE A 431 19.96 14.73 -2.44
C ILE A 431 20.09 15.61 -3.68
N LEU A 432 21.30 15.85 -4.17
CA LEU A 432 21.54 16.66 -5.36
C LEU A 432 20.93 16.02 -6.62
N GLU A 433 20.98 14.69 -6.75
CA GLU A 433 20.31 13.95 -7.82
C GLU A 433 18.78 14.16 -7.76
N ALA A 434 18.21 14.10 -6.55
CA ALA A 434 16.78 14.28 -6.34
C ALA A 434 16.29 15.69 -6.60
N GLU A 435 17.15 16.70 -6.45
CA GLU A 435 16.86 18.13 -6.63
C GLU A 435 17.22 18.67 -8.03
N GLU A 436 17.74 17.85 -8.94
CA GLU A 436 18.26 18.31 -10.24
C GLU A 436 17.24 19.12 -11.08
N LEU A 437 15.95 18.80 -10.92
CA LEU A 437 14.84 19.44 -11.65
C LEU A 437 13.92 20.30 -10.76
N ASP A 438 14.19 20.35 -9.46
CA ASP A 438 13.36 21.10 -8.50
C ASP A 438 13.87 22.54 -8.30
N PRO A 439 13.00 23.47 -7.91
CA PRO A 439 13.43 24.74 -7.36
C PRO A 439 14.30 24.52 -6.12
N LEU A 440 15.35 25.33 -5.97
CA LEU A 440 16.22 25.24 -4.80
C LEU A 440 15.41 25.45 -3.51
N PRO A 441 15.65 24.62 -2.46
CA PRO A 441 14.96 24.80 -1.19
C PRO A 441 15.31 26.16 -0.54
N HIS A 442 14.28 26.86 -0.08
CA HIS A 442 14.42 28.13 0.66
C HIS A 442 14.90 27.86 2.10
N TYR A 443 14.45 26.75 2.68
CA TYR A 443 14.79 26.32 4.02
C TYR A 443 15.35 24.90 3.98
N THR A 444 16.45 24.69 4.71
CA THR A 444 17.11 23.37 4.74
C THR A 444 17.56 23.07 6.16
N VAL A 445 17.09 21.97 6.71
CA VAL A 445 17.28 21.62 8.12
C VAL A 445 17.80 20.20 8.26
N LEU A 446 18.83 20.02 9.06
CA LEU A 446 19.41 18.72 9.38
C LEU A 446 19.46 18.56 10.90
N ASP A 447 19.36 17.32 11.39
CA ASP A 447 19.56 17.04 12.81
C ASP A 447 20.79 17.74 13.35
N SER A 448 20.60 18.52 14.42
CA SER A 448 21.67 19.32 15.04
C SER A 448 22.83 18.48 15.58
N SER A 449 22.64 17.19 15.86
CA SER A 449 23.72 16.28 16.26
C SER A 449 24.78 16.12 15.17
N CYS A 450 24.42 16.31 13.89
CA CYS A 450 25.32 16.21 12.75
C CYS A 450 26.41 17.28 12.69
N TRP A 451 26.33 18.34 13.51
CA TRP A 451 27.40 19.33 13.70
C TRP A 451 28.43 18.92 14.75
N ASN A 452 28.15 17.89 15.55
CA ASN A 452 29.09 17.39 16.53
C ASN A 452 30.31 16.74 15.83
N ARG A 453 31.51 17.12 16.19
CA ARG A 453 32.73 16.50 15.70
C ARG A 453 33.11 15.29 16.56
N THR A 454 33.16 14.13 15.95
CA THR A 454 33.57 12.88 16.59
C THR A 454 35.00 12.50 16.12
N GLY A 455 36.00 13.30 16.52
CA GLY A 455 37.39 13.06 16.15
C GLY A 455 38.04 14.15 15.28
N PHE A 456 39.17 13.79 14.59
CA PHE A 456 39.92 14.69 13.71
C PHE A 456 39.31 14.68 12.31
N GLY A 457 38.32 15.51 12.05
CA GLY A 457 37.71 15.61 10.72
C GLY A 457 36.53 16.59 10.68
N PRO A 458 35.97 16.84 9.50
CA PRO A 458 34.75 17.61 9.39
C PRO A 458 33.60 16.85 10.04
N SER A 459 32.63 17.60 10.56
CA SER A 459 31.36 17.02 11.01
C SER A 459 30.57 16.46 9.81
N ILE A 460 29.51 15.66 10.07
CA ILE A 460 28.61 15.12 9.06
C ILE A 460 28.02 16.28 8.24
N ALA A 461 27.53 17.31 8.92
CA ALA A 461 26.96 18.50 8.26
C ALA A 461 28.00 19.23 7.39
N GLU A 462 29.23 19.46 7.90
CA GLU A 462 30.31 20.06 7.13
C GLU A 462 30.68 19.23 5.89
N THR A 463 30.67 17.92 6.00
CA THR A 463 30.94 16.99 4.90
C THR A 463 29.88 17.11 3.79
N MET A 464 28.59 17.09 4.15
CA MET A 464 27.51 17.30 3.19
C MET A 464 27.55 18.69 2.55
N MET A 465 27.90 19.73 3.34
CA MET A 465 28.03 21.10 2.82
C MET A 465 29.18 21.24 1.82
N ARG A 466 30.30 20.55 2.04
CA ARG A 466 31.41 20.47 1.07
C ARG A 466 31.01 19.76 -0.23
N ALA A 467 30.10 18.78 -0.14
CA ALA A 467 29.51 18.11 -1.29
C ALA A 467 28.47 18.97 -2.03
N GLY A 468 28.13 20.18 -1.51
CA GLY A 468 27.25 21.15 -2.18
C GLY A 468 25.82 21.24 -1.63
N VAL A 469 25.49 20.46 -0.59
CA VAL A 469 24.16 20.48 0.04
C VAL A 469 24.17 21.42 1.24
N ARG A 470 23.35 22.48 1.19
CA ARG A 470 23.25 23.45 2.31
C ARG A 470 22.38 22.90 3.42
N TRP A 471 22.77 23.16 4.68
CA TRP A 471 22.05 22.79 5.88
C TRP A 471 22.09 23.85 6.96
N THR A 472 21.02 23.94 7.75
CA THR A 472 20.96 24.64 9.03
C THR A 472 20.65 23.65 10.15
N PRO A 473 21.14 23.87 11.39
CA PRO A 473 20.85 22.94 12.49
C PRO A 473 19.37 23.01 12.90
N SER A 474 18.83 21.84 13.23
CA SER A 474 17.44 21.70 13.71
C SER A 474 17.26 22.24 15.14
N ASP A 475 16.03 22.64 15.46
CA ASP A 475 15.62 22.85 16.85
C ASP A 475 15.54 21.50 17.58
N ARG A 476 16.08 21.47 18.81
CA ARG A 476 16.17 20.25 19.65
C ARG A 476 14.93 20.01 20.52
N ASN A 477 13.99 20.95 20.56
CA ASN A 477 12.82 20.83 21.43
C ASN A 477 11.82 19.80 20.89
N ARG A 478 11.94 18.56 21.36
CA ARG A 478 11.11 17.44 20.91
C ARG A 478 9.64 17.63 21.22
N LEU A 479 9.32 18.08 22.45
CA LEU A 479 7.92 18.25 22.88
C LEU A 479 7.22 19.36 22.08
N GLN A 480 7.88 20.49 21.91
CA GLN A 480 7.31 21.59 21.10
C GLN A 480 7.14 21.14 19.63
N GLY A 481 8.11 20.40 19.08
CA GLY A 481 8.03 19.86 17.74
C GLY A 481 6.88 18.86 17.57
N LYS A 482 6.67 17.97 18.56
CA LYS A 482 5.51 17.06 18.57
C LYS A 482 4.19 17.84 18.58
N MET A 483 4.07 18.84 19.45
CA MET A 483 2.88 19.68 19.52
C MET A 483 2.62 20.44 18.21
N GLU A 484 3.67 20.87 17.50
CA GLU A 484 3.51 21.50 16.20
C GLU A 484 3.02 20.51 15.12
N VAL A 485 3.49 19.26 15.16
CA VAL A 485 2.96 18.19 14.28
C VAL A 485 1.48 17.95 14.58
N HIS A 486 1.07 17.79 15.86
CA HIS A 486 -0.33 17.68 16.26
C HIS A 486 -1.18 18.83 15.71
N ARG A 487 -0.72 20.07 15.90
CA ARG A 487 -1.44 21.25 15.44
C ARG A 487 -1.65 21.30 13.93
N ARG A 488 -0.73 20.74 13.15
CA ARG A 488 -0.82 20.71 11.69
C ARG A 488 -1.62 19.53 11.17
N LEU A 489 -1.69 18.45 11.94
CA LEU A 489 -2.56 17.30 11.64
C LEU A 489 -4.01 17.59 12.01
N ALA A 490 -4.26 18.36 13.07
CA ALA A 490 -5.61 18.75 13.43
C ALA A 490 -6.22 19.69 12.38
N ASP A 491 -7.56 19.66 12.31
CA ASP A 491 -8.30 20.54 11.42
C ASP A 491 -8.14 22.00 11.82
N ASP A 492 -7.87 22.82 10.85
CA ASP A 492 -7.88 24.26 11.04
C ASP A 492 -9.31 24.74 11.32
N PRO A 493 -9.55 25.51 12.39
CA PRO A 493 -10.89 25.93 12.79
C PRO A 493 -11.64 26.76 11.73
N TYR A 494 -10.92 27.38 10.78
CA TYR A 494 -11.51 28.24 9.76
C TYR A 494 -11.77 27.50 8.44
N SER A 495 -10.84 26.63 8.02
CA SER A 495 -10.94 25.90 6.76
C SER A 495 -11.54 24.50 6.92
N ASN A 496 -11.58 23.96 8.14
CA ASN A 496 -11.94 22.58 8.46
C ASN A 496 -11.07 21.54 7.70
N GLU A 497 -9.83 21.92 7.40
CA GLU A 497 -8.86 21.12 6.66
C GLU A 497 -7.51 21.07 7.40
N PRO A 498 -6.78 19.94 7.35
CA PRO A 498 -5.48 19.85 8.00
C PRO A 498 -4.43 20.70 7.26
N ARG A 499 -3.50 21.26 8.03
CA ARG A 499 -2.39 22.07 7.51
C ARG A 499 -1.15 21.29 7.11
N LEU A 500 -1.19 19.97 7.20
CA LEU A 500 -0.16 19.04 6.73
C LEU A 500 -0.78 18.06 5.75
N ARG A 501 -0.24 18.00 4.54
CA ARG A 501 -0.59 17.04 3.50
C ARG A 501 0.65 16.30 3.05
N ILE A 502 0.50 15.04 2.71
CA ILE A 502 1.60 14.13 2.34
C ILE A 502 1.23 13.46 1.02
N PHE A 503 2.13 13.45 0.06
CA PHE A 503 1.90 12.73 -1.18
C PHE A 503 1.92 11.21 -0.94
N SER A 504 1.05 10.48 -1.61
CA SER A 504 0.92 9.01 -1.50
C SER A 504 2.23 8.25 -1.80
N THR A 505 3.19 8.92 -2.44
CA THR A 505 4.54 8.42 -2.69
C THR A 505 5.45 8.42 -1.45
N CYS A 506 5.15 9.22 -0.41
CA CYS A 506 5.93 9.35 0.83
C CYS A 506 5.46 8.31 1.86
N LYS A 507 5.92 7.08 1.69
CA LYS A 507 5.37 5.91 2.40
C LYS A 507 5.84 5.78 3.84
N HIS A 508 7.13 6.09 4.13
CA HIS A 508 7.70 5.91 5.46
C HIS A 508 7.15 6.94 6.45
N ILE A 509 7.06 8.21 6.07
CA ILE A 509 6.45 9.22 6.94
C ILE A 509 4.97 8.93 7.20
N THR A 510 4.24 8.48 6.17
CA THR A 510 2.84 8.05 6.32
C THR A 510 2.71 6.87 7.29
N ALA A 511 3.57 5.86 7.17
CA ALA A 511 3.57 4.69 8.06
C ALA A 511 3.94 5.07 9.50
N GLN A 512 4.95 5.94 9.69
CA GLN A 512 5.37 6.35 11.03
C GLN A 512 4.32 7.21 11.73
N LEU A 513 3.71 8.18 11.05
CA LEU A 513 2.64 8.99 11.67
C LEU A 513 1.43 8.15 12.08
N SER A 514 1.11 7.10 11.32
CA SER A 514 -0.02 6.23 11.64
C SER A 514 0.25 5.24 12.75
N GLY A 515 1.50 4.92 13.09
CA GLY A 515 1.82 3.80 13.97
C GLY A 515 2.84 4.06 15.07
N ILE A 516 3.53 5.21 15.09
CA ILE A 516 4.54 5.50 16.10
C ILE A 516 3.91 5.57 17.50
N PRO A 517 4.38 4.75 18.48
CA PRO A 517 3.78 4.73 19.80
C PRO A 517 4.28 5.87 20.67
N LEU A 518 3.49 6.19 21.71
CA LEU A 518 3.95 7.03 22.80
C LEU A 518 5.01 6.33 23.62
N SER A 519 5.96 7.09 24.15
CA SER A 519 7.00 6.57 25.03
C SER A 519 6.40 6.04 26.33
N LYS A 520 6.80 4.84 26.74
CA LYS A 520 6.37 4.23 28.01
C LYS A 520 6.88 4.97 29.25
N THR A 521 7.96 5.73 29.11
CA THR A 521 8.61 6.47 30.20
C THR A 521 8.21 7.94 30.23
N ASN A 522 7.84 8.50 29.09
CA ASN A 522 7.36 9.88 28.95
C ASN A 522 6.19 9.92 27.96
N SER A 523 4.97 9.87 28.46
CA SER A 523 3.74 9.86 27.65
C SER A 523 3.53 11.12 26.79
N GLU A 524 4.34 12.17 27.00
CA GLU A 524 4.30 13.39 26.20
C GLU A 524 5.17 13.31 24.94
N ASP A 525 6.09 12.33 24.83
CA ASP A 525 6.97 12.14 23.66
C ASP A 525 6.67 10.81 22.95
N VAL A 526 7.19 10.65 21.75
CA VAL A 526 7.14 9.38 21.00
C VAL A 526 8.17 8.39 21.58
N ASP A 527 7.96 7.09 21.35
CA ASP A 527 8.93 6.08 21.73
C ASP A 527 10.13 6.11 20.76
N THR A 528 11.26 6.64 21.22
CA THR A 528 12.51 6.72 20.46
C THR A 528 13.18 5.37 20.18
N LYS A 529 12.64 4.27 20.72
CA LYS A 529 13.07 2.91 20.36
C LYS A 529 12.31 2.38 19.14
N ALA A 530 11.21 3.00 18.77
CA ALA A 530 10.50 2.74 17.54
C ALA A 530 11.25 3.39 16.35
N GLU A 531 10.85 3.03 15.14
CA GLU A 531 11.37 3.63 13.91
C GLU A 531 10.78 5.05 13.75
N ASP A 532 11.54 6.09 14.16
CA ASP A 532 11.08 7.49 14.24
C ASP A 532 11.78 8.46 13.27
N HIS A 533 12.65 7.97 12.39
CA HIS A 533 13.51 8.79 11.55
C HIS A 533 12.77 9.72 10.58
N ALA A 534 11.67 9.26 9.98
CA ALA A 534 10.86 10.11 9.09
C ALA A 534 10.03 11.12 9.91
N TYR A 535 9.54 10.72 11.08
CA TYR A 535 8.89 11.63 12.01
C TYR A 535 9.86 12.72 12.51
N ASP A 536 11.11 12.36 12.87
CA ASP A 536 12.10 13.35 13.31
C ASP A 536 12.45 14.33 12.19
N ALA A 537 12.62 13.88 10.95
CA ALA A 537 12.78 14.75 9.80
C ALA A 537 11.57 15.70 9.61
N LEU A 538 10.34 15.19 9.74
CA LEU A 538 9.12 16.02 9.69
C LEU A 538 9.09 17.02 10.86
N ARG A 539 9.40 16.61 12.06
CA ARG A 539 9.48 17.47 13.24
C ARG A 539 10.45 18.61 13.03
N TYR A 540 11.64 18.36 12.47
CA TYR A 540 12.59 19.42 12.10
C TYR A 540 12.01 20.36 11.05
N MET A 541 11.31 19.81 10.05
CA MET A 541 10.67 20.62 9.00
C MET A 541 9.64 21.61 9.56
N VAL A 542 8.74 21.13 10.42
CA VAL A 542 7.65 22.00 10.95
C VAL A 542 8.17 23.04 11.94
N MET A 543 9.22 22.72 12.71
CA MET A 543 9.83 23.63 13.68
C MET A 543 10.60 24.79 13.01
N THR A 544 11.26 24.54 11.90
CA THR A 544 12.07 25.56 11.21
C THR A 544 11.27 26.74 10.74
N ARG A 545 9.98 26.58 10.51
CA ARG A 545 9.13 27.61 9.93
C ARG A 545 8.49 28.54 10.94
N THR A 546 8.30 28.12 12.19
CA THR A 546 7.63 28.92 13.22
C THR A 546 8.36 30.23 13.53
N SER A 547 9.68 30.27 13.34
CA SER A 547 10.49 31.46 13.66
C SER A 547 10.54 32.53 12.55
N GLY A 548 10.45 32.13 11.26
CA GLY A 548 10.65 33.05 10.13
C GLY A 548 9.39 33.78 9.68
N TYR A 549 8.23 33.14 9.67
CA TYR A 549 7.01 33.74 9.14
C TYR A 549 6.35 34.74 10.10
N GLN A 550 6.45 34.51 11.40
CA GLN A 550 6.00 35.50 12.40
C GLN A 550 6.82 36.80 12.35
N SER A 551 8.10 36.73 11.99
CA SER A 551 8.97 37.89 11.83
C SER A 551 8.55 38.74 10.62
N ILE A 552 8.25 38.14 9.46
CA ILE A 552 7.85 38.85 8.25
C ILE A 552 6.45 39.50 8.44
N HIS A 553 5.50 38.80 9.05
CA HIS A 553 4.17 39.34 9.29
C HIS A 553 4.18 40.47 10.32
N LYS A 554 4.99 40.34 11.39
CA LYS A 554 5.21 41.46 12.35
C LYS A 554 5.92 42.63 11.70
N THR A 555 6.88 42.40 10.82
CA THR A 555 7.59 43.46 10.09
C THR A 555 6.65 44.14 9.10
N LEU A 556 5.80 43.43 8.38
CA LEU A 556 4.81 43.99 7.46
C LEU A 556 3.68 44.73 8.19
N GLN A 557 3.22 44.23 9.36
CA GLN A 557 2.30 44.99 10.21
C GLN A 557 2.95 46.25 10.77
N GLY A 558 4.17 46.18 11.28
CA GLY A 558 4.91 47.33 11.75
C GLY A 558 5.17 48.38 10.66
N ILE A 559 5.36 47.96 9.41
CA ILE A 559 5.49 48.88 8.26
C ILE A 559 4.12 49.51 7.92
N LYS A 560 3.01 48.78 8.00
CA LYS A 560 1.67 49.33 7.80
C LYS A 560 1.31 50.34 8.90
N ASP A 561 1.67 50.04 10.15
CA ASP A 561 1.40 50.95 11.30
C ASP A 561 2.31 52.17 11.29
N GLN A 562 3.52 52.13 10.70
CA GLN A 562 4.42 53.27 10.52
C GLN A 562 4.05 54.15 9.30
N ALA A 563 3.33 53.62 8.32
CA ALA A 563 2.98 54.37 7.11
C ALA A 563 1.85 55.40 7.31
N PHE A 564 1.28 55.52 8.50
CA PHE A 564 0.19 56.43 8.79
C PHE A 564 0.42 57.31 10.06
N GLN A 565 1.62 57.84 10.23
CA GLN A 565 1.81 58.97 11.14
C GLN A 565 1.83 60.27 10.30
N PRO A 566 0.87 61.19 10.51
CA PRO A 566 0.92 62.47 9.83
C PRO A 566 2.17 63.24 10.29
N PHE A 567 2.92 63.74 9.34
CA PHE A 567 4.20 64.41 9.56
C PHE A 567 4.05 65.77 10.30
N ASP A 568 2.82 66.24 10.58
CA ASP A 568 2.55 67.45 11.32
C ASP A 568 1.20 67.34 12.05
N ASN A 569 1.25 67.46 13.39
CA ASN A 569 0.07 67.48 14.25
C ASN A 569 -0.60 68.87 14.33
N THR A 570 -0.15 69.84 13.53
CA THR A 570 -0.61 71.25 13.64
C THR A 570 -1.65 71.58 12.57
N PHE A 571 -1.83 70.78 11.53
CA PHE A 571 -2.86 70.97 10.51
C PHE A 571 -3.67 69.67 10.33
N GLY A 572 -4.87 69.69 10.92
CA GLY A 572 -5.83 68.62 10.79
C GLY A 572 -6.40 68.51 9.36
N TYR A 573 -5.79 67.71 8.51
CA TYR A 573 -6.33 67.16 7.30
C TYR A 573 -5.74 65.73 7.10
#